data_16633efe4a550d4f56d9f43c80c0ceb6
#
_entry.id   16633efe4a550d4f56d9f43c80c0ceb6
#
_cell.length_a   1.000
_cell.length_b   1.000
_cell.length_c   1.000
_cell.angle_alpha   90.00
_cell.angle_beta   90.00
_cell.angle_gamma   90.00
#
_symmetry.space_group_name_H-M   'P 1'
#
loop_
_entity.id
_entity.type
_entity.pdbx_description
1 polymer ?
#
loop_
_entity_poly.entity_id
_entity_poly.type
_entity_poly.pdbx_seq_one_letter_code
_entity_poly.pdbx_strand_id
1 'polypeptide(L)'
;MDVLGNTASVAQLVGTVGRLISKIIDAARTARQNKRECEYLTVRLSVIGEVLPRLPQHAEVKRSLTELGKTLGEAHQLVLACQNWSTARQLIAASRHADSLKEVNGRIDSHIGLLNLVFTTSGSGDQTRPPYHTDTASPGCSSGGPAAPVRLTWAQIAAATDYFADEISRRSSEVLYKGRLRDGTETEVAVKVLSKNGRQDVEGAVVAEVEILFPLSHPHIVRLVGWCSEEDDRIIVYHHEHMSNGTLRDHLLRLRVRVRVQARLRGGSSFSSSPVRSTWKARVEVLLGASRAVEHLHRCGVIHRNVTSFNILLDASWAPRLSGFGQAILLAAPGDQVDTEVVGMPAYVDPEYRRTERVSAASDVYSFGVVILETLTGEDAATMQMDSVLLAIRNRKLRDVLVRRPAATPRQLEALELVAHTAECCLFSDGNDRPAMSNVVANLARALTIINTKQSVIS
;
A
#
# COMPACT_ATOMS: atom_id res chain seq x y z
N MET A 1 -5.82 -39.04 -15.61
CA MET A 1 -6.05 -39.04 -14.15
C MET A 1 -7.47 -38.55 -13.85
N ASP A 2 -8.41 -39.39 -14.19
CA ASP A 2 -9.85 -39.16 -13.95
C ASP A 2 -10.31 -40.04 -12.79
N VAL A 3 -10.02 -39.66 -11.55
CA VAL A 3 -10.66 -40.30 -10.38
C VAL A 3 -10.66 -39.29 -9.21
N LEU A 4 -11.41 -38.22 -9.34
CA LEU A 4 -11.96 -37.51 -8.19
C LEU A 4 -13.44 -37.24 -8.51
N GLY A 5 -14.19 -38.34 -8.54
CA GLY A 5 -15.60 -38.30 -8.75
C GLY A 5 -16.35 -37.52 -7.65
N ASN A 6 -17.52 -37.08 -7.98
CA ASN A 6 -18.47 -36.22 -7.26
C ASN A 6 -18.81 -36.65 -5.81
N THR A 7 -18.13 -37.65 -5.23
CA THR A 7 -18.41 -38.27 -3.93
C THR A 7 -17.40 -37.93 -2.80
N ALA A 8 -16.27 -37.31 -3.11
CA ALA A 8 -15.28 -37.01 -2.06
C ALA A 8 -15.79 -35.95 -1.06
N SER A 9 -15.54 -36.17 0.25
CA SER A 9 -15.81 -35.17 1.29
C SER A 9 -14.80 -34.02 1.26
N VAL A 10 -15.16 -32.88 1.83
CA VAL A 10 -14.24 -31.73 1.96
C VAL A 10 -12.97 -32.14 2.71
N ALA A 11 -13.06 -32.94 3.76
CA ALA A 11 -11.91 -33.45 4.51
C ALA A 11 -10.97 -34.30 3.65
N GLN A 12 -11.51 -35.14 2.76
CA GLN A 12 -10.71 -35.92 1.81
C GLN A 12 -10.03 -35.03 0.78
N LEU A 13 -10.68 -33.98 0.29
CA LEU A 13 -10.11 -33.00 -0.63
C LEU A 13 -9.01 -32.18 0.04
N VAL A 14 -9.22 -31.70 1.27
CA VAL A 14 -8.19 -31.01 2.08
C VAL A 14 -6.95 -31.89 2.22
N GLY A 15 -7.09 -33.17 2.58
CA GLY A 15 -5.97 -34.09 2.69
C GLY A 15 -5.26 -34.35 1.34
N THR A 16 -6.00 -34.33 0.22
CA THR A 16 -5.43 -34.54 -1.11
C THR A 16 -4.67 -33.29 -1.59
N VAL A 17 -5.27 -32.12 -1.43
CA VAL A 17 -4.67 -30.83 -1.74
C VAL A 17 -3.41 -30.59 -0.88
N GLY A 18 -3.47 -30.88 0.42
CA GLY A 18 -2.32 -30.75 1.32
C GLY A 18 -1.15 -31.64 0.92
N ARG A 19 -1.40 -32.91 0.54
CA ARG A 19 -0.33 -33.79 0.01
C ARG A 19 0.27 -33.28 -1.30
N LEU A 20 -0.56 -32.68 -2.16
CA LEU A 20 -0.09 -32.11 -3.42
C LEU A 20 0.80 -30.88 -3.18
N ILE A 21 0.41 -30.03 -2.27
CA ILE A 21 1.19 -28.88 -1.82
C ILE A 21 2.57 -29.32 -1.32
N SER A 22 2.63 -30.31 -0.41
CA SER A 22 3.90 -30.83 0.09
C SER A 22 4.81 -31.34 -1.04
N LYS A 23 4.23 -32.10 -2.00
CA LYS A 23 4.99 -32.58 -3.16
C LYS A 23 5.55 -31.47 -4.05
N ILE A 24 4.78 -30.39 -4.26
CA ILE A 24 5.23 -29.25 -5.07
C ILE A 24 6.34 -28.50 -4.34
N ILE A 25 6.22 -28.29 -3.04
CA ILE A 25 7.24 -27.63 -2.21
C ILE A 25 8.56 -28.43 -2.25
N ASP A 26 8.49 -29.74 -2.08
CA ASP A 26 9.67 -30.61 -2.13
C ASP A 26 10.30 -30.63 -3.53
N ALA A 27 9.49 -30.66 -4.58
CA ALA A 27 9.97 -30.58 -5.95
C ALA A 27 10.61 -29.22 -6.26
N ALA A 28 10.03 -28.12 -5.79
CA ALA A 28 10.53 -26.76 -6.01
C ALA A 28 11.91 -26.52 -5.39
N ARG A 29 12.21 -27.12 -4.23
CA ARG A 29 13.53 -27.05 -3.57
C ARG A 29 14.68 -27.59 -4.43
N THR A 30 14.38 -28.48 -5.34
CA THR A 30 15.38 -29.12 -6.24
C THR A 30 15.31 -28.57 -7.66
N ALA A 31 14.47 -27.59 -7.94
CA ALA A 31 14.35 -26.93 -9.23
C ALA A 31 15.67 -26.21 -9.60
N ARG A 32 16.15 -26.46 -10.83
CA ARG A 32 17.37 -25.86 -11.37
C ARG A 32 17.10 -24.72 -12.34
N GLN A 33 15.94 -24.73 -12.97
CA GLN A 33 15.45 -23.69 -13.87
C GLN A 33 14.24 -22.97 -13.22
N ASN A 34 14.00 -21.73 -13.58
CA ASN A 34 12.90 -20.91 -13.07
C ASN A 34 12.82 -20.92 -11.53
N LYS A 35 13.98 -20.88 -10.89
CA LYS A 35 14.12 -21.05 -9.44
C LYS A 35 13.30 -20.01 -8.67
N ARG A 36 13.29 -18.76 -9.14
CA ARG A 36 12.55 -17.66 -8.53
C ARG A 36 11.02 -17.90 -8.56
N GLU A 37 10.49 -18.36 -9.69
CA GLU A 37 9.07 -18.70 -9.85
C GLU A 37 8.67 -19.90 -8.98
N CYS A 38 9.56 -20.88 -8.86
CA CYS A 38 9.37 -22.04 -7.99
C CYS A 38 9.42 -21.67 -6.49
N GLU A 39 10.32 -20.78 -6.09
CA GLU A 39 10.41 -20.26 -4.72
C GLU A 39 9.15 -19.46 -4.36
N TYR A 40 8.69 -18.59 -5.26
CA TYR A 40 7.46 -17.82 -5.09
C TYR A 40 6.23 -18.72 -4.92
N LEU A 41 6.12 -19.75 -5.75
CA LEU A 41 5.08 -20.79 -5.63
C LEU A 41 5.14 -21.48 -4.26
N THR A 42 6.35 -21.80 -3.77
CA THR A 42 6.54 -22.49 -2.49
C THR A 42 6.00 -21.67 -1.32
N VAL A 43 6.31 -20.39 -1.26
CA VAL A 43 5.80 -19.48 -0.19
C VAL A 43 4.27 -19.46 -0.18
N ARG A 44 3.65 -19.30 -1.34
CA ARG A 44 2.19 -19.26 -1.45
C ARG A 44 1.52 -20.55 -1.04
N LEU A 45 2.08 -21.67 -1.45
CA LEU A 45 1.56 -23.00 -1.11
C LEU A 45 1.68 -23.30 0.39
N SER A 46 2.70 -22.78 1.06
CA SER A 46 2.82 -22.90 2.51
C SER A 46 1.68 -22.19 3.23
N VAL A 47 1.32 -20.98 2.81
CA VAL A 47 0.19 -20.22 3.37
C VAL A 47 -1.13 -20.96 3.16
N ILE A 48 -1.37 -21.53 1.97
CA ILE A 48 -2.57 -22.35 1.71
C ILE A 48 -2.61 -23.55 2.64
N GLY A 49 -1.46 -24.22 2.82
CA GLY A 49 -1.34 -25.40 3.68
C GLY A 49 -1.78 -25.15 5.13
N GLU A 50 -1.53 -23.95 5.65
CA GLU A 50 -1.93 -23.53 7.00
C GLU A 50 -3.43 -23.24 7.13
N VAL A 51 -4.06 -22.77 6.06
CA VAL A 51 -5.48 -22.39 6.02
C VAL A 51 -6.38 -23.60 5.77
N LEU A 52 -5.93 -24.58 4.96
CA LEU A 52 -6.70 -25.75 4.54
C LEU A 52 -7.40 -26.52 5.67
N PRO A 53 -6.74 -26.79 6.84
CA PRO A 53 -7.39 -27.54 7.93
C PRO A 53 -8.56 -26.82 8.60
N ARG A 54 -8.65 -25.50 8.40
CA ARG A 54 -9.66 -24.64 9.03
C ARG A 54 -10.88 -24.38 8.14
N LEU A 55 -10.93 -24.98 6.94
CA LEU A 55 -12.00 -24.76 5.97
C LEU A 55 -13.32 -25.39 6.42
N PRO A 56 -14.45 -24.65 6.30
CA PRO A 56 -15.77 -25.18 6.64
C PRO A 56 -16.25 -26.26 5.64
N GLN A 57 -17.14 -27.14 6.10
CA GLN A 57 -17.63 -28.31 5.34
C GLN A 57 -18.81 -27.95 4.40
N HIS A 58 -18.67 -26.91 3.56
CA HIS A 58 -19.73 -26.46 2.66
C HIS A 58 -19.53 -26.92 1.21
N ALA A 59 -20.62 -27.01 0.44
CA ALA A 59 -20.58 -27.43 -0.96
C ALA A 59 -19.73 -26.52 -1.86
N GLU A 60 -19.72 -25.22 -1.57
CA GLU A 60 -18.91 -24.23 -2.30
C GLU A 60 -17.42 -24.44 -2.09
N VAL A 61 -17.00 -24.75 -0.84
CA VAL A 61 -15.63 -25.13 -0.51
C VAL A 61 -15.19 -26.38 -1.27
N LYS A 62 -16.07 -27.36 -1.39
CA LYS A 62 -15.79 -28.58 -2.15
C LYS A 62 -15.47 -28.28 -3.61
N ARG A 63 -16.25 -27.41 -4.26
CA ARG A 63 -16.01 -27.01 -5.66
C ARG A 63 -14.67 -26.28 -5.79
N SER A 64 -14.41 -25.30 -4.93
CA SER A 64 -13.18 -24.52 -4.94
C SER A 64 -11.93 -25.37 -4.69
N LEU A 65 -11.98 -26.33 -3.75
CA LEU A 65 -10.89 -27.28 -3.49
C LEU A 65 -10.65 -28.24 -4.66
N THR A 66 -11.70 -28.64 -5.37
CA THR A 66 -11.57 -29.50 -6.54
C THR A 66 -10.82 -28.77 -7.67
N GLU A 67 -11.19 -27.52 -7.96
CA GLU A 67 -10.52 -26.70 -8.98
C GLU A 67 -9.09 -26.34 -8.57
N LEU A 68 -8.87 -25.98 -7.30
CA LEU A 68 -7.52 -25.77 -6.76
C LEU A 68 -6.65 -27.03 -6.92
N GLY A 69 -7.20 -28.21 -6.64
CA GLY A 69 -6.49 -29.49 -6.82
C GLY A 69 -6.04 -29.74 -8.26
N LYS A 70 -6.85 -29.38 -9.26
CA LYS A 70 -6.47 -29.46 -10.69
C LYS A 70 -5.32 -28.49 -11.00
N THR A 71 -5.44 -27.22 -10.59
CA THR A 71 -4.42 -26.21 -10.80
C THR A 71 -3.07 -26.58 -10.14
N LEU A 72 -3.12 -27.15 -8.93
CA LEU A 72 -1.94 -27.67 -8.25
C LEU A 72 -1.33 -28.89 -8.95
N GLY A 73 -2.14 -29.74 -9.58
CA GLY A 73 -1.66 -30.83 -10.43
C GLY A 73 -0.82 -30.34 -11.61
N GLU A 74 -1.27 -29.28 -12.28
CA GLU A 74 -0.52 -28.61 -13.36
C GLU A 74 0.76 -27.95 -12.83
N ALA A 75 0.67 -27.23 -11.70
CA ALA A 75 1.83 -26.64 -11.03
C ALA A 75 2.91 -27.70 -10.74
N HIS A 76 2.51 -28.85 -10.21
CA HIS A 76 3.44 -29.94 -9.91
C HIS A 76 4.19 -30.44 -11.16
N GLN A 77 3.50 -30.62 -12.28
CA GLN A 77 4.13 -31.04 -13.54
C GLN A 77 5.12 -30.00 -14.07
N LEU A 78 4.78 -28.71 -13.99
CA LEU A 78 5.68 -27.62 -14.40
C LEU A 78 6.92 -27.55 -13.51
N VAL A 79 6.78 -27.69 -12.19
CA VAL A 79 7.92 -27.71 -11.26
C VAL A 79 8.82 -28.90 -11.50
N LEU A 80 8.26 -30.10 -11.76
CA LEU A 80 9.04 -31.28 -12.14
C LEU A 80 9.82 -31.07 -13.46
N ALA A 81 9.23 -30.38 -14.43
CA ALA A 81 9.93 -30.02 -15.66
C ALA A 81 11.12 -29.09 -15.41
N CYS A 82 11.09 -28.26 -14.37
CA CYS A 82 12.20 -27.37 -13.98
C CYS A 82 13.38 -28.11 -13.28
N GLN A 83 13.20 -29.37 -12.89
CA GLN A 83 14.28 -30.19 -12.30
C GLN A 83 15.22 -30.81 -13.35
N ASN A 84 14.72 -31.07 -14.54
CA ASN A 84 15.47 -31.81 -15.58
C ASN A 84 16.40 -30.88 -16.35
N TRP A 85 17.70 -31.28 -16.43
CA TRP A 85 18.74 -30.55 -17.14
C TRP A 85 19.23 -31.36 -18.33
N SER A 86 18.90 -30.91 -19.56
CA SER A 86 19.67 -31.28 -20.78
C SER A 86 19.38 -30.39 -21.99
N THR A 87 20.46 -29.93 -22.67
CA THR A 87 20.64 -29.43 -24.04
C THR A 87 19.93 -28.16 -24.56
N ALA A 88 20.57 -27.47 -25.52
CA ALA A 88 20.31 -26.16 -26.09
C ALA A 88 18.87 -25.91 -26.64
N ARG A 89 18.07 -26.94 -26.86
CA ARG A 89 16.64 -26.80 -27.21
C ARG A 89 15.74 -26.34 -26.05
N GLN A 90 16.25 -26.36 -24.83
CA GLN A 90 15.49 -26.10 -23.60
C GLN A 90 15.53 -24.64 -23.16
N LEU A 91 16.41 -23.79 -23.69
CA LEU A 91 16.37 -22.35 -23.40
C LEU A 91 15.06 -21.70 -23.89
N ILE A 92 14.52 -22.15 -25.04
CA ILE A 92 13.22 -21.70 -25.55
C ILE A 92 12.06 -22.31 -24.74
N ALA A 93 12.23 -23.54 -24.24
CA ALA A 93 11.26 -24.19 -23.37
C ALA A 93 11.24 -23.61 -21.96
N ALA A 94 12.37 -23.14 -21.43
CA ALA A 94 12.47 -22.52 -20.11
C ALA A 94 11.65 -21.23 -20.01
N SER A 95 11.66 -20.39 -21.07
CA SER A 95 10.82 -19.18 -21.11
C SER A 95 9.33 -19.54 -21.11
N ARG A 96 8.91 -20.53 -21.91
CA ARG A 96 7.52 -20.99 -21.91
C ARG A 96 7.09 -21.59 -20.56
N HIS A 97 7.97 -22.34 -19.91
CA HIS A 97 7.69 -22.89 -18.58
C HIS A 97 7.60 -21.78 -17.51
N ALA A 98 8.40 -20.70 -17.62
CA ALA A 98 8.29 -19.54 -16.73
C ALA A 98 6.94 -18.85 -16.88
N ASP A 99 6.50 -18.63 -18.13
CA ASP A 99 5.20 -18.03 -18.41
C ASP A 99 4.04 -18.92 -17.94
N SER A 100 4.14 -20.24 -18.15
CA SER A 100 3.15 -21.20 -17.65
C SER A 100 3.13 -21.26 -16.11
N LEU A 101 4.28 -21.16 -15.43
CA LEU A 101 4.34 -21.06 -13.96
C LEU A 101 3.69 -19.79 -13.44
N LYS A 102 3.92 -18.65 -14.11
CA LYS A 102 3.25 -17.38 -13.76
C LYS A 102 1.73 -17.47 -13.91
N GLU A 103 1.26 -18.07 -15.01
CA GLU A 103 -0.17 -18.27 -15.26
C GLU A 103 -0.80 -19.17 -14.18
N VAL A 104 -0.15 -20.29 -13.84
CA VAL A 104 -0.60 -21.20 -12.79
C VAL A 104 -0.59 -20.51 -11.43
N ASN A 105 0.43 -19.70 -11.12
CA ASN A 105 0.47 -18.88 -9.90
C ASN A 105 -0.74 -17.95 -9.82
N GLY A 106 -1.07 -17.22 -10.91
CA GLY A 106 -2.24 -16.34 -10.95
C GLY A 106 -3.57 -17.08 -10.74
N ARG A 107 -3.70 -18.33 -11.24
CA ARG A 107 -4.90 -19.15 -10.98
C ARG A 107 -4.97 -19.66 -9.54
N ILE A 108 -3.83 -19.98 -8.93
CA ILE A 108 -3.76 -20.34 -7.50
C ILE A 108 -4.23 -19.16 -6.65
N ASP A 109 -3.82 -17.92 -6.97
CA ASP A 109 -4.27 -16.72 -6.27
C ASP A 109 -5.77 -16.50 -6.36
N SER A 110 -6.35 -16.73 -7.54
CA SER A 110 -7.80 -16.67 -7.71
C SER A 110 -8.54 -17.66 -6.81
N HIS A 111 -7.98 -18.86 -6.61
CA HIS A 111 -8.54 -19.87 -5.71
C HIS A 111 -8.38 -19.47 -4.24
N ILE A 112 -7.26 -18.85 -3.85
CA ILE A 112 -7.06 -18.29 -2.49
C ILE A 112 -8.10 -17.22 -2.20
N GLY A 113 -8.34 -16.31 -3.14
CA GLY A 113 -9.36 -15.27 -3.03
C GLY A 113 -10.77 -15.84 -2.79
N LEU A 114 -11.14 -16.89 -3.54
CA LEU A 114 -12.42 -17.58 -3.38
C LEU A 114 -12.54 -18.31 -2.03
N LEU A 115 -11.48 -18.97 -1.56
CA LEU A 115 -11.47 -19.64 -0.26
C LEU A 115 -11.56 -18.64 0.89
N ASN A 116 -10.88 -17.49 0.81
CA ASN A 116 -10.99 -16.42 1.80
C ASN A 116 -12.40 -15.80 1.84
N LEU A 117 -13.05 -15.67 0.69
CA LEU A 117 -14.45 -15.20 0.62
C LEU A 117 -15.41 -16.12 1.38
N VAL A 118 -15.23 -17.43 1.24
CA VAL A 118 -16.05 -18.43 1.94
C VAL A 118 -15.79 -18.40 3.46
N PHE A 119 -14.58 -18.09 3.90
CA PHE A 119 -14.25 -17.90 5.32
C PHE A 119 -14.99 -16.73 5.94
N THR A 120 -15.09 -15.60 5.22
CA THR A 120 -15.75 -14.38 5.71
C THR A 120 -17.27 -14.49 5.75
N THR A 121 -17.88 -15.31 4.88
CA THR A 121 -19.34 -15.51 4.84
C THR A 121 -19.84 -16.56 5.85
N SER A 122 -18.97 -17.45 6.34
CA SER A 122 -19.35 -18.51 7.28
C SER A 122 -19.28 -18.12 8.77
N GLY A 123 -18.83 -16.89 9.09
CA GLY A 123 -18.67 -16.38 10.46
C GLY A 123 -19.93 -15.77 11.09
N SER A 124 -21.10 -15.84 10.47
CA SER A 124 -22.34 -15.25 10.98
C SER A 124 -23.31 -16.34 11.50
N GLY A 125 -23.00 -16.93 12.63
CA GLY A 125 -23.96 -17.81 13.31
C GLY A 125 -23.33 -18.75 14.33
N ASP A 126 -23.04 -18.31 15.48
CA ASP A 126 -23.54 -18.88 16.73
C ASP A 126 -23.18 -18.01 17.96
N GLN A 127 -24.21 -17.69 18.72
CA GLN A 127 -24.12 -17.00 20.02
C GLN A 127 -24.06 -18.05 21.11
N THR A 128 -22.95 -18.11 21.86
CA THR A 128 -23.01 -18.48 23.28
C THR A 128 -21.86 -17.79 24.01
N ARG A 129 -22.26 -16.88 24.87
CA ARG A 129 -21.42 -16.05 25.75
C ARG A 129 -21.40 -16.67 27.15
N PRO A 130 -20.31 -16.62 27.89
CA PRO A 130 -20.38 -16.34 29.32
C PRO A 130 -19.68 -15.04 29.70
N PRO A 131 -20.04 -14.44 30.86
CA PRO A 131 -19.80 -13.02 31.11
C PRO A 131 -18.55 -12.77 31.95
N TYR A 132 -17.76 -11.75 31.62
CA TYR A 132 -16.99 -10.98 32.61
C TYR A 132 -16.95 -9.50 32.20
N HIS A 133 -17.41 -8.69 33.16
CA HIS A 133 -17.35 -7.24 33.11
C HIS A 133 -15.92 -6.71 33.27
N THR A 134 -15.53 -5.76 32.43
CA THR A 134 -14.85 -4.51 32.86
C THR A 134 -14.95 -3.49 31.72
N ASP A 135 -15.46 -2.33 32.08
CA ASP A 135 -15.65 -1.16 31.22
C ASP A 135 -14.32 -0.58 30.76
N THR A 136 -14.16 -0.46 29.43
CA THR A 136 -13.47 0.66 28.78
C THR A 136 -13.99 0.76 27.35
N ALA A 137 -14.69 1.84 27.07
CA ALA A 137 -15.33 2.14 25.82
C ALA A 137 -14.30 2.33 24.69
N SER A 138 -14.33 1.44 23.70
CA SER A 138 -13.79 1.67 22.37
C SER A 138 -14.95 1.94 21.43
N PRO A 139 -14.90 2.98 20.57
CA PRO A 139 -16.01 3.32 19.69
C PRO A 139 -16.21 2.24 18.62
N GLY A 140 -17.45 1.85 18.46
CA GLY A 140 -17.95 0.75 17.68
C GLY A 140 -17.53 0.72 16.21
N CYS A 141 -17.17 -0.47 15.79
CA CYS A 141 -17.12 -0.86 14.39
C CYS A 141 -18.57 -1.06 13.92
N SER A 142 -19.12 -0.05 13.23
CA SER A 142 -20.43 -0.15 12.59
C SER A 142 -20.35 -1.18 11.46
N SER A 143 -21.27 -2.13 11.49
CA SER A 143 -21.50 -3.18 10.50
C SER A 143 -22.00 -2.61 9.18
N GLY A 144 -21.07 -2.18 8.35
CA GLY A 144 -21.19 -1.79 6.96
C GLY A 144 -19.82 -1.94 6.36
N GLY A 145 -19.34 -3.19 6.20
CA GLY A 145 -18.07 -3.47 5.55
C GLY A 145 -18.09 -2.91 4.12
N PRO A 146 -16.99 -2.28 3.66
CA PRO A 146 -16.91 -1.81 2.29
C PRO A 146 -17.12 -2.98 1.32
N ALA A 147 -17.89 -2.76 0.24
CA ALA A 147 -18.02 -3.72 -0.83
C ALA A 147 -16.62 -4.15 -1.32
N ALA A 148 -16.46 -5.47 -1.56
CA ALA A 148 -15.20 -6.00 -2.08
C ALA A 148 -14.82 -5.28 -3.37
N PRO A 149 -13.53 -4.96 -3.60
CA PRO A 149 -13.10 -4.33 -4.85
C PRO A 149 -13.46 -5.21 -6.03
N VAL A 150 -14.03 -4.59 -7.06
CA VAL A 150 -14.60 -5.29 -8.20
C VAL A 150 -13.57 -5.38 -9.32
N ARG A 151 -13.43 -6.56 -9.93
CA ARG A 151 -12.71 -6.66 -11.20
C ARG A 151 -13.55 -6.00 -12.29
N LEU A 152 -13.03 -4.91 -12.84
CA LEU A 152 -13.69 -4.14 -13.90
C LEU A 152 -13.15 -4.57 -15.26
N THR A 153 -14.00 -4.51 -16.29
CA THR A 153 -13.56 -4.70 -17.67
C THR A 153 -12.99 -3.40 -18.22
N TRP A 154 -12.12 -3.51 -19.23
CA TRP A 154 -11.60 -2.33 -19.93
C TRP A 154 -12.74 -1.45 -20.48
N ALA A 155 -13.79 -2.07 -21.04
CA ALA A 155 -14.95 -1.36 -21.55
C ALA A 155 -15.68 -0.54 -20.48
N GLN A 156 -15.81 -1.07 -19.24
CA GLN A 156 -16.40 -0.34 -18.12
C GLN A 156 -15.54 0.87 -17.72
N ILE A 157 -14.22 0.72 -17.71
CA ILE A 157 -13.28 1.78 -17.37
C ILE A 157 -13.25 2.85 -18.49
N ALA A 158 -13.20 2.44 -19.74
CA ALA A 158 -13.26 3.36 -20.87
C ALA A 158 -14.57 4.19 -20.86
N ALA A 159 -15.70 3.54 -20.59
CA ALA A 159 -16.98 4.23 -20.44
C ALA A 159 -17.02 5.16 -19.21
N ALA A 160 -16.41 4.74 -18.09
CA ALA A 160 -16.35 5.54 -16.87
C ALA A 160 -15.49 6.79 -17.01
N THR A 161 -14.44 6.74 -17.86
CA THR A 161 -13.47 7.84 -18.09
C THR A 161 -13.76 8.67 -19.33
N ASP A 162 -14.87 8.42 -20.01
CA ASP A 162 -15.16 8.99 -21.32
C ASP A 162 -13.96 8.78 -22.28
N TYR A 163 -13.52 7.52 -22.39
CA TYR A 163 -12.33 7.12 -23.17
C TYR A 163 -11.06 7.87 -22.76
N PHE A 164 -10.83 8.00 -21.43
CA PHE A 164 -9.65 8.64 -20.84
C PHE A 164 -9.52 10.13 -21.20
N ALA A 165 -10.64 10.83 -21.32
CA ALA A 165 -10.69 12.23 -21.77
C ALA A 165 -10.16 13.22 -20.72
N ASP A 166 -10.41 13.00 -19.41
CA ASP A 166 -10.05 13.94 -18.35
C ASP A 166 -8.82 13.46 -17.54
N GLU A 167 -7.63 13.86 -18.01
CA GLU A 167 -6.36 13.56 -17.35
C GLU A 167 -6.17 14.46 -16.12
N ILE A 168 -6.03 13.85 -14.92
CA ILE A 168 -5.73 14.54 -13.68
C ILE A 168 -4.24 14.81 -13.55
N SER A 169 -3.40 13.80 -13.82
CA SER A 169 -1.96 13.85 -13.61
C SER A 169 -1.24 12.83 -14.50
N ARG A 170 -0.05 13.20 -14.95
CA ARG A 170 0.84 12.31 -15.72
C ARG A 170 2.23 12.28 -15.10
N ARG A 171 2.73 11.08 -14.86
CA ARG A 171 4.11 10.78 -14.45
C ARG A 171 4.76 9.86 -15.48
N SER A 172 6.04 9.59 -15.33
CA SER A 172 6.79 8.78 -16.31
C SER A 172 6.23 7.37 -16.54
N SER A 173 5.65 6.76 -15.51
CA SER A 173 5.18 5.37 -15.54
C SER A 173 3.69 5.21 -15.25
N GLU A 174 2.97 6.29 -14.99
CA GLU A 174 1.55 6.24 -14.63
C GLU A 174 0.82 7.50 -15.10
N VAL A 175 -0.44 7.32 -15.50
CA VAL A 175 -1.36 8.41 -15.81
C VAL A 175 -2.62 8.22 -14.98
N LEU A 176 -3.11 9.31 -14.39
CA LEU A 176 -4.31 9.32 -13.58
C LEU A 176 -5.41 10.08 -14.32
N TYR A 177 -6.57 9.45 -14.47
CA TYR A 177 -7.76 10.02 -15.12
C TYR A 177 -8.91 10.15 -14.14
N LYS A 178 -9.75 11.18 -14.35
CA LYS A 178 -11.03 11.28 -13.67
C LYS A 178 -12.05 10.42 -14.40
N GLY A 179 -12.92 9.75 -13.64
CA GLY A 179 -14.00 8.95 -14.16
C GLY A 179 -15.23 8.93 -13.26
N ARG A 180 -16.30 8.34 -13.76
CA ARG A 180 -17.53 8.10 -13.01
C ARG A 180 -18.08 6.72 -13.36
N LEU A 181 -18.09 5.81 -12.39
CA LEU A 181 -18.73 4.50 -12.56
C LEU A 181 -20.25 4.65 -12.56
N ARG A 182 -20.89 4.02 -13.55
CA ARG A 182 -22.35 3.98 -13.69
C ARG A 182 -22.91 2.64 -13.20
N ASP A 183 -22.61 2.32 -11.95
CA ASP A 183 -23.02 1.08 -11.28
C ASP A 183 -24.32 1.23 -10.45
N GLY A 184 -25.09 2.28 -10.71
CA GLY A 184 -26.28 2.67 -9.95
C GLY A 184 -25.98 3.64 -8.80
N THR A 185 -24.71 3.86 -8.42
CA THR A 185 -24.30 4.80 -7.36
C THR A 185 -23.64 6.07 -7.91
N GLU A 186 -23.36 6.14 -9.22
CA GLU A 186 -22.65 7.26 -9.86
C GLU A 186 -21.37 7.67 -9.14
N THR A 187 -20.58 6.69 -8.70
CA THR A 187 -19.37 6.92 -7.90
C THR A 187 -18.29 7.62 -8.72
N GLU A 188 -17.83 8.80 -8.28
CA GLU A 188 -16.65 9.45 -8.87
C GLU A 188 -15.40 8.64 -8.52
N VAL A 189 -14.58 8.35 -9.55
CA VAL A 189 -13.38 7.53 -9.43
C VAL A 189 -12.15 8.22 -10.03
N ALA A 190 -10.99 7.86 -9.50
CA ALA A 190 -9.70 8.15 -10.10
C ALA A 190 -9.11 6.87 -10.66
N VAL A 191 -8.83 6.86 -11.95
CA VAL A 191 -8.36 5.70 -12.70
C VAL A 191 -6.87 5.86 -12.98
N LYS A 192 -6.06 5.03 -12.34
CA LYS A 192 -4.61 4.98 -12.51
C LYS A 192 -4.26 3.93 -13.57
N VAL A 193 -3.72 4.38 -14.68
CA VAL A 193 -3.20 3.54 -15.75
C VAL A 193 -1.68 3.46 -15.64
N LEU A 194 -1.15 2.25 -15.51
CA LEU A 194 0.28 1.98 -15.43
C LEU A 194 0.82 1.57 -16.81
N SER A 195 1.86 2.27 -17.26
CA SER A 195 2.49 2.01 -18.56
C SER A 195 3.64 1.02 -18.42
N LYS A 196 3.75 0.09 -19.39
CA LYS A 196 4.86 -0.88 -19.50
C LYS A 196 6.22 -0.24 -19.85
N ASN A 197 6.29 1.08 -20.07
CA ASN A 197 7.51 1.76 -20.52
C ASN A 197 8.70 1.52 -19.57
N GLY A 198 9.47 0.48 -19.84
CA GLY A 198 10.79 0.23 -19.23
C GLY A 198 10.82 -0.40 -17.85
N ARG A 199 9.69 -0.72 -17.21
CA ARG A 199 9.65 -1.48 -15.95
C ARG A 199 9.35 -2.95 -16.23
N GLN A 200 10.24 -3.83 -15.77
CA GLN A 200 10.12 -5.28 -15.95
C GLN A 200 8.95 -5.92 -15.18
N ASP A 201 8.39 -5.27 -14.16
CA ASP A 201 7.34 -5.84 -13.30
C ASP A 201 6.22 -4.85 -12.95
N VAL A 202 5.48 -4.39 -13.96
CA VAL A 202 4.27 -3.58 -13.77
C VAL A 202 3.12 -4.44 -13.23
N GLU A 203 3.09 -5.73 -13.58
CA GLU A 203 2.06 -6.66 -13.15
C GLU A 203 2.16 -6.96 -11.66
N GLY A 204 3.36 -7.25 -11.18
CA GLY A 204 3.62 -7.45 -9.75
C GLY A 204 3.28 -6.22 -8.92
N ALA A 205 3.54 -5.02 -9.43
CA ALA A 205 3.19 -3.78 -8.72
C ALA A 205 1.67 -3.57 -8.59
N VAL A 206 0.88 -3.91 -9.63
CA VAL A 206 -0.59 -3.82 -9.56
C VAL A 206 -1.14 -4.86 -8.60
N VAL A 207 -0.68 -6.11 -8.71
CA VAL A 207 -1.11 -7.19 -7.82
C VAL A 207 -0.80 -6.85 -6.36
N ALA A 208 0.42 -6.41 -6.08
CA ALA A 208 0.83 -6.00 -4.73
C ALA A 208 -0.04 -4.86 -4.19
N GLU A 209 -0.31 -3.84 -5.01
CA GLU A 209 -1.14 -2.70 -4.60
C GLU A 209 -2.59 -3.13 -4.32
N VAL A 210 -3.16 -4.00 -5.13
CA VAL A 210 -4.51 -4.52 -4.94
C VAL A 210 -4.59 -5.43 -3.72
N GLU A 211 -3.69 -6.40 -3.58
CA GLU A 211 -3.68 -7.37 -2.47
C GLU A 211 -3.50 -6.69 -1.11
N ILE A 212 -2.65 -5.65 -1.06
CA ILE A 212 -2.39 -4.92 0.18
C ILE A 212 -3.55 -3.98 0.52
N LEU A 213 -4.08 -3.25 -0.47
CA LEU A 213 -5.16 -2.30 -0.21
C LEU A 213 -6.51 -2.96 0.04
N PHE A 214 -6.75 -4.14 -0.52
CA PHE A 214 -8.03 -4.83 -0.40
C PHE A 214 -8.50 -5.03 1.06
N PRO A 215 -7.68 -5.59 1.97
CA PRO A 215 -8.07 -5.80 3.36
C PRO A 215 -7.96 -4.53 4.21
N LEU A 216 -7.33 -3.45 3.71
CA LEU A 216 -7.06 -2.26 4.49
C LEU A 216 -8.25 -1.29 4.47
N SER A 217 -8.74 -0.94 5.65
CA SER A 217 -9.73 0.13 5.83
C SER A 217 -9.24 1.10 6.90
N HIS A 218 -8.82 2.30 6.48
CA HIS A 218 -8.33 3.32 7.39
C HIS A 218 -8.64 4.72 6.84
N PRO A 219 -9.05 5.70 7.69
CA PRO A 219 -9.47 7.03 7.23
C PRO A 219 -8.37 7.84 6.52
N HIS A 220 -7.10 7.46 6.68
CA HIS A 220 -5.97 8.13 6.04
C HIS A 220 -5.23 7.26 5.01
N ILE A 221 -5.87 6.22 4.50
CA ILE A 221 -5.39 5.41 3.36
C ILE A 221 -6.37 5.57 2.21
N VAL A 222 -5.88 5.59 0.97
CA VAL A 222 -6.74 5.58 -0.22
C VAL A 222 -7.55 4.29 -0.27
N ARG A 223 -8.81 4.41 -0.70
CA ARG A 223 -9.70 3.25 -0.82
C ARG A 223 -9.74 2.76 -2.26
N LEU A 224 -9.50 1.47 -2.41
CA LEU A 224 -9.64 0.77 -3.68
C LEU A 224 -11.12 0.57 -4.02
N VAL A 225 -11.49 0.87 -5.27
CA VAL A 225 -12.81 0.59 -5.85
C VAL A 225 -12.75 -0.69 -6.68
N GLY A 226 -11.71 -0.85 -7.50
CA GLY A 226 -11.53 -2.00 -8.36
C GLY A 226 -10.24 -1.94 -9.16
N TRP A 227 -10.04 -2.94 -10.03
CA TRP A 227 -8.89 -3.00 -10.93
C TRP A 227 -9.25 -3.68 -12.25
N CYS A 228 -8.42 -3.47 -13.29
CA CYS A 228 -8.47 -4.18 -14.56
C CYS A 228 -7.09 -4.66 -14.95
N SER A 229 -7.03 -5.88 -15.48
CA SER A 229 -5.80 -6.50 -16.01
C SER A 229 -6.07 -7.14 -17.37
N GLU A 230 -6.94 -6.52 -18.18
CA GLU A 230 -7.23 -6.96 -19.55
C GLU A 230 -6.20 -6.38 -20.52
N GLU A 231 -5.90 -7.12 -21.59
CA GLU A 231 -4.92 -6.74 -22.62
C GLU A 231 -3.56 -6.35 -22.03
N ASP A 232 -3.00 -5.23 -22.50
CA ASP A 232 -1.71 -4.70 -22.06
C ASP A 232 -1.82 -3.65 -20.95
N ASP A 233 -3.05 -3.24 -20.61
CA ASP A 233 -3.30 -2.21 -19.63
C ASP A 233 -3.37 -2.76 -18.21
N ARG A 234 -2.72 -2.07 -17.29
CA ARG A 234 -2.75 -2.33 -15.86
C ARG A 234 -3.37 -1.14 -15.18
N ILE A 235 -4.61 -1.31 -14.72
CA ILE A 235 -5.46 -0.21 -14.24
C ILE A 235 -5.90 -0.49 -12.82
N ILE A 236 -5.76 0.53 -11.96
CA ILE A 236 -6.26 0.53 -10.58
C ILE A 236 -7.25 1.70 -10.43
N VAL A 237 -8.37 1.44 -9.79
CA VAL A 237 -9.46 2.41 -9.64
C VAL A 237 -9.67 2.72 -8.17
N TYR A 238 -9.61 4.01 -7.81
CA TYR A 238 -9.78 4.53 -6.47
C TYR A 238 -10.97 5.48 -6.36
N HIS A 239 -11.44 5.74 -5.16
CA HIS A 239 -12.37 6.84 -4.91
C HIS A 239 -11.73 8.20 -5.22
N HIS A 240 -12.35 8.98 -6.13
CA HIS A 240 -11.80 10.28 -6.59
C HIS A 240 -11.75 11.33 -5.48
N GLU A 241 -12.73 11.35 -4.58
CA GLU A 241 -12.78 12.31 -3.47
C GLU A 241 -11.50 12.32 -2.60
N HIS A 242 -10.76 11.21 -2.57
CA HIS A 242 -9.49 11.08 -1.84
C HIS A 242 -8.33 11.86 -2.48
N MET A 243 -8.53 12.44 -3.67
CA MET A 243 -7.46 13.08 -4.46
C MET A 243 -7.82 14.51 -4.87
N SER A 244 -8.92 15.06 -4.36
CA SER A 244 -9.55 16.30 -4.86
C SER A 244 -8.64 17.52 -4.77
N ASN A 245 -7.73 17.58 -3.78
CA ASN A 245 -6.80 18.67 -3.58
C ASN A 245 -5.34 18.34 -3.99
N GLY A 246 -5.11 17.25 -4.72
CA GLY A 246 -3.77 16.87 -5.18
C GLY A 246 -2.88 16.32 -4.07
N THR A 247 -1.56 16.50 -4.19
CA THR A 247 -0.56 15.94 -3.27
C THR A 247 -0.11 16.95 -2.23
N LEU A 248 0.38 16.48 -1.07
CA LEU A 248 1.02 17.35 -0.07
C LEU A 248 2.16 18.15 -0.70
N ARG A 249 2.98 17.53 -1.57
CA ARG A 249 4.07 18.21 -2.28
C ARG A 249 3.60 19.42 -3.08
N ASP A 250 2.45 19.35 -3.78
CA ASP A 250 1.92 20.46 -4.57
C ASP A 250 1.65 21.71 -3.72
N HIS A 251 1.39 21.50 -2.43
CA HIS A 251 1.11 22.55 -1.47
C HIS A 251 2.33 23.02 -0.68
N LEU A 252 3.35 22.20 -0.52
CA LEU A 252 4.60 22.57 0.16
C LEU A 252 5.52 23.36 -0.77
N LEU A 253 5.71 22.89 -2.01
CA LEU A 253 6.62 23.50 -2.95
C LEU A 253 5.94 24.65 -3.70
N ARG A 254 6.71 25.74 -3.90
CA ARG A 254 6.28 26.87 -4.72
C ARG A 254 6.45 26.57 -6.21
N LEU A 255 5.80 25.53 -6.74
CA LEU A 255 5.79 25.28 -8.18
C LEU A 255 4.99 26.38 -8.91
N ARG A 256 5.70 27.45 -9.26
CA ARG A 256 5.15 28.74 -9.70
C ARG A 256 4.50 28.75 -11.08
N VAL A 257 4.61 27.72 -11.94
CA VAL A 257 4.32 27.97 -13.37
C VAL A 257 3.29 27.01 -14.01
N ARG A 258 3.28 25.72 -13.74
CA ARG A 258 2.39 24.79 -14.49
C ARG A 258 0.97 24.69 -13.96
N VAL A 259 0.76 24.77 -12.66
CA VAL A 259 -0.57 24.57 -12.03
C VAL A 259 -1.51 25.77 -12.28
N ARG A 260 -0.98 26.99 -12.44
CA ARG A 260 -1.81 28.18 -12.76
C ARG A 260 -2.52 28.10 -14.11
N VAL A 261 -1.92 27.43 -15.10
CA VAL A 261 -2.52 27.31 -16.44
C VAL A 261 -3.62 26.26 -16.46
N GLN A 262 -3.40 25.10 -15.82
CA GLN A 262 -4.40 24.04 -15.76
C GLN A 262 -5.58 24.37 -14.84
N ALA A 263 -5.37 25.03 -13.70
CA ALA A 263 -6.46 25.46 -12.81
C ALA A 263 -7.34 26.53 -13.45
N ARG A 264 -6.79 27.45 -14.28
CA ARG A 264 -7.57 28.45 -15.01
C ARG A 264 -8.43 27.83 -16.13
N LEU A 265 -7.96 26.76 -16.75
CA LEU A 265 -8.67 26.06 -17.82
C LEU A 265 -9.79 25.13 -17.31
N ARG A 266 -9.75 24.73 -16.03
CA ARG A 266 -10.68 23.74 -15.45
C ARG A 266 -11.73 24.32 -14.49
N GLY A 267 -11.86 25.65 -14.33
CA GLY A 267 -12.86 26.27 -13.44
C GLY A 267 -12.73 25.85 -11.96
N GLY A 268 -11.59 25.26 -11.58
CA GLY A 268 -11.36 24.73 -10.24
C GLY A 268 -11.00 25.80 -9.22
N SER A 269 -11.48 25.62 -8.01
CA SER A 269 -11.28 26.47 -6.85
C SER A 269 -9.80 26.84 -6.63
N SER A 270 -9.59 28.11 -6.33
CA SER A 270 -8.32 28.80 -6.21
C SER A 270 -7.32 28.08 -5.31
N PHE A 271 -6.16 27.70 -5.84
CA PHE A 271 -4.95 27.28 -5.10
C PHE A 271 -4.51 28.31 -4.03
N SER A 272 -5.08 29.50 -4.04
CA SER A 272 -4.80 30.57 -3.08
C SER A 272 -5.41 30.30 -1.70
N SER A 273 -6.35 29.36 -1.57
CA SER A 273 -7.07 29.04 -0.33
C SER A 273 -6.57 27.79 0.42
N SER A 274 -5.45 27.19 0.02
CA SER A 274 -4.92 25.99 0.67
C SER A 274 -4.57 26.24 2.14
N PRO A 275 -5.23 25.57 3.12
CA PRO A 275 -4.90 25.71 4.53
C PRO A 275 -3.49 25.20 4.84
N VAL A 276 -2.99 24.19 4.10
CA VAL A 276 -1.63 23.66 4.23
C VAL A 276 -0.58 24.74 3.90
N ARG A 277 -0.86 25.66 3.00
CA ARG A 277 0.01 26.79 2.69
C ARG A 277 -0.08 27.92 3.69
N SER A 278 -1.23 28.11 4.29
CA SER A 278 -1.57 29.28 5.08
C SER A 278 -1.41 29.09 6.58
N THR A 279 -1.39 27.86 7.09
CA THR A 279 -1.35 27.62 8.54
C THR A 279 -0.43 26.44 8.92
N TRP A 280 0.28 26.59 10.01
CA TRP A 280 1.04 25.50 10.64
C TRP A 280 0.14 24.41 11.21
N LYS A 281 -1.05 24.80 11.70
CA LYS A 281 -2.05 23.84 12.19
C LYS A 281 -2.37 22.82 11.11
N ALA A 282 -2.76 23.25 9.92
CA ALA A 282 -3.12 22.34 8.82
C ALA A 282 -1.93 21.44 8.38
N ARG A 283 -0.70 21.97 8.40
CA ARG A 283 0.51 21.17 8.11
C ARG A 283 0.68 20.04 9.12
N VAL A 284 0.56 20.34 10.41
CA VAL A 284 0.70 19.33 11.46
C VAL A 284 -0.49 18.35 11.47
N GLU A 285 -1.71 18.80 11.14
CA GLU A 285 -2.87 17.91 10.96
C GLU A 285 -2.65 16.91 9.83
N VAL A 286 -2.09 17.34 8.69
CA VAL A 286 -1.75 16.46 7.58
C VAL A 286 -0.66 15.46 7.99
N LEU A 287 0.41 15.91 8.63
CA LEU A 287 1.46 15.01 9.13
C LEU A 287 0.88 13.98 10.13
N LEU A 288 0.03 14.40 11.05
CA LEU A 288 -0.60 13.52 12.03
C LEU A 288 -1.49 12.45 11.36
N GLY A 289 -2.31 12.85 10.39
CA GLY A 289 -3.15 11.88 9.66
C GLY A 289 -2.32 10.90 8.84
N ALA A 290 -1.29 11.38 8.14
CA ALA A 290 -0.37 10.53 7.38
C ALA A 290 0.43 9.58 8.29
N SER A 291 0.90 10.03 9.46
CA SER A 291 1.60 9.16 10.42
C SER A 291 0.72 8.04 10.96
N ARG A 292 -0.58 8.31 11.18
CA ARG A 292 -1.56 7.29 11.57
C ARG A 292 -1.79 6.24 10.47
N ALA A 293 -1.72 6.64 9.20
CA ALA A 293 -1.77 5.69 8.09
C ALA A 293 -0.57 4.74 8.12
N VAL A 294 0.65 5.28 8.26
CA VAL A 294 1.87 4.45 8.32
C VAL A 294 1.88 3.57 9.58
N GLU A 295 1.48 4.11 10.74
CA GLU A 295 1.32 3.31 11.98
C GLU A 295 0.35 2.13 11.76
N HIS A 296 -0.78 2.37 11.11
CA HIS A 296 -1.76 1.32 10.82
C HIS A 296 -1.16 0.24 9.92
N LEU A 297 -0.40 0.60 8.88
CA LEU A 297 0.29 -0.35 8.01
C LEU A 297 1.26 -1.23 8.82
N HIS A 298 2.11 -0.62 9.64
CA HIS A 298 3.09 -1.36 10.45
C HIS A 298 2.42 -2.34 11.43
N ARG A 299 1.26 -1.96 12.00
CA ARG A 299 0.45 -2.87 12.85
C ARG A 299 -0.15 -4.03 12.06
N CYS A 300 -0.43 -3.85 10.78
CA CYS A 300 -0.89 -4.89 9.87
C CYS A 300 0.26 -5.70 9.23
N GLY A 301 1.52 -5.47 9.63
CA GLY A 301 2.68 -6.13 9.05
C GLY A 301 3.03 -5.65 7.64
N VAL A 302 2.58 -4.47 7.23
CA VAL A 302 2.85 -3.91 5.90
C VAL A 302 3.93 -2.84 5.99
N ILE A 303 4.95 -2.94 5.12
CA ILE A 303 5.94 -1.88 4.88
C ILE A 303 5.59 -1.23 3.54
N HIS A 304 5.47 0.09 3.53
CA HIS A 304 5.04 0.85 2.36
C HIS A 304 6.16 1.06 1.32
N ARG A 305 7.39 1.27 1.77
CA ARG A 305 8.62 1.44 0.96
C ARG A 305 8.66 2.68 0.05
N ASN A 306 7.59 3.49 0.05
CA ASN A 306 7.50 4.69 -0.80
C ASN A 306 6.71 5.82 -0.11
N VAL A 307 6.96 6.02 1.18
CA VAL A 307 6.37 7.13 1.95
C VAL A 307 7.01 8.44 1.51
N THR A 308 6.25 9.28 0.82
CA THR A 308 6.73 10.54 0.23
C THR A 308 5.63 11.59 0.24
N SER A 309 5.98 12.88 0.16
CA SER A 309 4.99 13.95 0.00
C SER A 309 4.19 13.87 -1.31
N PHE A 310 4.68 13.14 -2.32
CA PHE A 310 3.95 12.82 -3.55
C PHE A 310 2.83 11.81 -3.35
N ASN A 311 2.98 10.89 -2.39
CA ASN A 311 2.05 9.81 -2.12
C ASN A 311 1.10 10.12 -0.95
N ILE A 312 1.23 11.28 -0.35
CA ILE A 312 0.24 11.82 0.60
C ILE A 312 -0.69 12.73 -0.20
N LEU A 313 -1.87 12.20 -0.54
CA LEU A 313 -2.92 12.92 -1.24
C LEU A 313 -3.76 13.70 -0.24
N LEU A 314 -4.41 14.75 -0.70
CA LEU A 314 -5.33 15.57 0.11
C LEU A 314 -6.73 15.46 -0.46
N ASP A 315 -7.67 15.02 0.36
CA ASP A 315 -9.08 14.91 -0.03
C ASP A 315 -9.80 16.28 -0.02
N ALA A 316 -11.07 16.29 -0.37
CA ALA A 316 -11.88 17.52 -0.43
C ALA A 316 -11.92 18.29 0.90
N SER A 317 -11.74 17.59 2.02
CA SER A 317 -11.67 18.19 3.37
C SER A 317 -10.26 18.57 3.82
N TRP A 318 -9.26 18.39 2.96
CA TRP A 318 -7.83 18.54 3.24
C TRP A 318 -7.25 17.46 4.17
N ALA A 319 -8.00 16.37 4.40
CA ALA A 319 -7.47 15.23 5.15
C ALA A 319 -6.48 14.44 4.29
N PRO A 320 -5.36 13.98 4.88
CA PRO A 320 -4.37 13.20 4.14
C PRO A 320 -4.85 11.78 3.86
N ARG A 321 -4.50 11.27 2.67
CA ARG A 321 -4.72 9.90 2.21
C ARG A 321 -3.42 9.35 1.66
N LEU A 322 -2.84 8.34 2.31
CA LEU A 322 -1.64 7.66 1.85
C LEU A 322 -1.97 6.79 0.64
N SER A 323 -1.17 6.90 -0.41
CA SER A 323 -1.30 6.21 -1.71
C SER A 323 0.05 5.67 -2.17
N GLY A 324 0.10 4.98 -3.32
CA GLY A 324 1.36 4.53 -3.93
C GLY A 324 1.88 3.21 -3.38
N PHE A 325 1.01 2.23 -3.20
CA PHE A 325 1.28 0.91 -2.62
C PHE A 325 1.97 -0.09 -3.56
N GLY A 326 2.24 0.27 -4.82
CA GLY A 326 2.85 -0.64 -5.80
C GLY A 326 4.27 -1.13 -5.45
N GLN A 327 4.87 -0.63 -4.37
CA GLN A 327 6.15 -1.07 -3.83
C GLN A 327 5.99 -1.71 -2.43
N ALA A 328 4.79 -1.71 -1.88
CA ALA A 328 4.55 -2.19 -0.53
C ALA A 328 4.71 -3.72 -0.43
N ILE A 329 5.08 -4.20 0.74
CA ILE A 329 5.25 -5.63 1.03
C ILE A 329 4.55 -6.00 2.32
N LEU A 330 4.04 -7.24 2.36
CA LEU A 330 3.50 -7.84 3.58
C LEU A 330 4.60 -8.67 4.25
N LEU A 331 4.82 -8.44 5.52
CA LEU A 331 5.76 -9.21 6.35
C LEU A 331 5.11 -10.51 6.87
N ALA A 332 5.92 -11.52 7.12
CA ALA A 332 5.46 -12.75 7.76
C ALA A 332 4.99 -12.51 9.21
N ALA A 333 5.69 -11.64 9.92
CA ALA A 333 5.26 -11.14 11.23
C ALA A 333 5.58 -9.64 11.37
N PRO A 334 4.78 -8.88 12.16
CA PRO A 334 5.09 -7.48 12.46
C PRO A 334 6.45 -7.36 13.16
N GLY A 335 7.32 -6.51 12.63
CA GLY A 335 8.68 -6.29 13.15
C GLY A 335 9.78 -7.07 12.43
N ASP A 336 9.42 -7.96 11.50
CA ASP A 336 10.39 -8.66 10.67
C ASP A 336 11.17 -7.69 9.75
N GLN A 337 12.33 -8.16 9.30
CA GLN A 337 13.12 -7.55 8.22
C GLN A 337 13.11 -8.47 7.01
N VAL A 338 13.10 -7.89 5.82
CA VAL A 338 13.09 -8.65 4.56
C VAL A 338 14.22 -8.19 3.66
N ASP A 339 15.01 -9.15 3.17
CA ASP A 339 16.02 -8.92 2.13
C ASP A 339 15.29 -8.71 0.79
N THR A 340 15.44 -7.52 0.20
CA THR A 340 14.74 -7.17 -1.04
C THR A 340 15.45 -6.05 -1.78
N GLU A 341 15.28 -6.03 -3.09
CA GLU A 341 15.79 -4.95 -3.94
C GLU A 341 15.36 -3.57 -3.42
N VAL A 342 16.32 -2.63 -3.46
CA VAL A 342 16.08 -1.24 -3.03
C VAL A 342 15.16 -0.53 -4.02
N VAL A 343 14.01 -0.12 -3.52
CA VAL A 343 13.00 0.61 -4.29
C VAL A 343 12.60 1.90 -3.57
N GLY A 344 11.87 2.77 -4.28
CA GLY A 344 11.38 4.04 -3.76
C GLY A 344 12.07 5.25 -4.40
N MET A 345 11.67 6.44 -3.99
CA MET A 345 12.27 7.69 -4.49
C MET A 345 13.60 7.97 -3.78
N PRO A 346 14.71 8.16 -4.52
CA PRO A 346 16.06 8.22 -3.94
C PRO A 346 16.24 9.19 -2.77
N ALA A 347 15.55 10.32 -2.77
CA ALA A 347 15.63 11.33 -1.70
C ALA A 347 14.97 10.91 -0.38
N TYR A 348 14.11 9.88 -0.40
CA TYR A 348 13.38 9.41 0.77
C TYR A 348 13.83 8.02 1.22
N VAL A 349 14.62 7.32 0.37
CA VAL A 349 15.08 5.95 0.70
C VAL A 349 16.04 6.01 1.88
N ASP A 350 15.74 5.19 2.88
CA ASP A 350 16.58 4.94 4.04
C ASP A 350 18.02 4.54 3.63
N PRO A 351 19.06 5.25 4.10
CA PRO A 351 20.45 4.93 3.81
C PRO A 351 20.85 3.52 4.28
N GLU A 352 20.28 3.05 5.40
CA GLU A 352 20.54 1.71 5.90
C GLU A 352 19.94 0.65 4.96
N TYR A 353 18.68 0.80 4.56
CA TYR A 353 18.05 -0.06 3.56
C TYR A 353 18.84 -0.06 2.25
N ARG A 354 19.30 1.12 1.79
CA ARG A 354 20.12 1.22 0.56
C ARG A 354 21.43 0.46 0.67
N ARG A 355 22.06 0.41 1.84
CA ARG A 355 23.34 -0.24 2.08
C ARG A 355 23.21 -1.75 2.31
N THR A 356 22.14 -2.16 2.99
CA THR A 356 21.99 -3.54 3.47
C THR A 356 21.05 -4.38 2.61
N GLU A 357 20.25 -3.74 1.73
CA GLU A 357 19.14 -4.35 0.99
C GLU A 357 18.08 -4.97 1.91
N ARG A 358 18.10 -4.62 3.20
CA ARG A 358 17.14 -5.05 4.22
C ARG A 358 16.16 -3.94 4.51
N VAL A 359 14.88 -4.24 4.32
CA VAL A 359 13.80 -3.29 4.63
C VAL A 359 13.06 -3.72 5.88
N SER A 360 12.68 -2.73 6.68
CA SER A 360 11.87 -2.90 7.88
C SER A 360 10.90 -1.72 8.04
N ALA A 361 10.06 -1.77 9.06
CA ALA A 361 9.20 -0.65 9.43
C ALA A 361 10.00 0.65 9.68
N ALA A 362 11.25 0.53 10.19
CA ALA A 362 12.13 1.69 10.42
C ALA A 362 12.52 2.41 9.11
N SER A 363 12.47 1.74 7.96
CA SER A 363 12.73 2.38 6.66
C SER A 363 11.60 3.34 6.25
N ASP A 364 10.34 3.02 6.54
CA ASP A 364 9.21 3.94 6.37
C ASP A 364 9.28 5.11 7.35
N VAL A 365 9.75 4.87 8.58
CA VAL A 365 9.96 5.92 9.60
C VAL A 365 10.99 6.94 9.09
N TYR A 366 12.12 6.49 8.50
CA TYR A 366 13.09 7.38 7.88
C TYR A 366 12.44 8.23 6.78
N SER A 367 11.75 7.58 5.85
CA SER A 367 11.06 8.27 4.74
C SER A 367 10.06 9.30 5.26
N PHE A 368 9.33 8.98 6.33
CA PHE A 368 8.40 9.91 6.98
C PHE A 368 9.12 11.09 7.66
N GLY A 369 10.31 10.87 8.23
CA GLY A 369 11.20 11.93 8.74
C GLY A 369 11.54 12.96 7.65
N VAL A 370 11.85 12.51 6.43
CA VAL A 370 12.06 13.38 5.27
C VAL A 370 10.81 14.20 4.94
N VAL A 371 9.62 13.59 4.96
CA VAL A 371 8.34 14.28 4.73
C VAL A 371 8.10 15.38 5.78
N ILE A 372 8.48 15.14 7.04
CA ILE A 372 8.39 16.17 8.09
C ILE A 372 9.33 17.34 7.76
N LEU A 373 10.58 17.08 7.37
CA LEU A 373 11.52 18.16 7.01
C LEU A 373 11.01 18.98 5.82
N GLU A 374 10.51 18.35 4.75
CA GLU A 374 9.88 19.06 3.63
C GLU A 374 8.73 19.97 4.11
N THR A 375 7.92 19.46 5.04
CA THR A 375 6.78 20.22 5.58
C THR A 375 7.21 21.44 6.38
N LEU A 376 8.31 21.33 7.11
CA LEU A 376 8.88 22.43 7.92
C LEU A 376 9.58 23.46 7.05
N THR A 377 10.43 23.02 6.12
CA THR A 377 11.29 23.90 5.32
C THR A 377 10.58 24.45 4.08
N GLY A 378 9.63 23.69 3.51
CA GLY A 378 9.04 23.99 2.20
C GLY A 378 10.02 23.77 1.05
N GLU A 379 11.11 23.05 1.27
CA GLU A 379 12.10 22.66 0.29
C GLU A 379 11.84 21.27 -0.26
N ASP A 380 12.25 21.02 -1.49
CA ASP A 380 12.15 19.71 -2.13
C ASP A 380 13.19 18.76 -1.54
N ALA A 381 12.79 17.57 -1.12
CA ALA A 381 13.68 16.56 -0.55
C ALA A 381 14.89 16.26 -1.46
N ALA A 382 14.72 16.31 -2.79
CA ALA A 382 15.80 16.04 -3.74
C ALA A 382 16.88 17.14 -3.79
N THR A 383 16.57 18.35 -3.33
CA THR A 383 17.48 19.51 -3.36
C THR A 383 17.78 20.07 -1.98
N MET A 384 17.04 19.63 -0.96
CA MET A 384 17.22 20.05 0.43
C MET A 384 18.59 19.62 0.96
N GLN A 385 19.31 20.56 1.60
CA GLN A 385 20.56 20.26 2.30
C GLN A 385 20.25 19.67 3.69
N MET A 386 19.88 18.40 3.72
CA MET A 386 19.35 17.73 4.92
C MET A 386 20.27 17.88 6.14
N ASP A 387 21.59 17.70 5.97
CA ASP A 387 22.56 17.83 7.07
C ASP A 387 22.56 19.24 7.67
N SER A 388 22.43 20.27 6.82
CA SER A 388 22.37 21.66 7.28
C SER A 388 21.08 21.94 8.05
N VAL A 389 19.96 21.39 7.60
CA VAL A 389 18.67 21.49 8.30
C VAL A 389 18.72 20.79 9.66
N LEU A 390 19.25 19.56 9.73
CA LEU A 390 19.43 18.82 10.96
C LEU A 390 20.38 19.53 11.93
N LEU A 391 21.48 20.10 11.43
CA LEU A 391 22.40 20.89 12.24
C LEU A 391 21.71 22.12 12.84
N ALA A 392 20.86 22.82 12.08
CA ALA A 392 20.08 23.94 12.58
C ALA A 392 19.08 23.52 13.67
N ILE A 393 18.42 22.38 13.51
CA ILE A 393 17.50 21.80 14.52
C ILE A 393 18.27 21.50 15.81
N ARG A 394 19.40 20.79 15.73
CA ARG A 394 20.26 20.44 16.89
C ARG A 394 20.77 21.68 17.64
N ASN A 395 21.10 22.74 16.92
CA ASN A 395 21.56 23.99 17.48
C ASN A 395 20.42 24.91 17.97
N ARG A 396 19.18 24.46 18.00
CA ARG A 396 17.98 25.26 18.36
C ARG A 396 17.78 26.50 17.49
N LYS A 397 18.21 26.43 16.24
CA LYS A 397 18.04 27.46 15.22
C LYS A 397 16.95 27.13 14.20
N LEU A 398 15.88 26.47 14.65
CA LEU A 398 14.78 26.03 13.78
C LEU A 398 14.22 27.17 12.93
N ARG A 399 14.14 28.41 13.47
CA ARG A 399 13.64 29.58 12.74
C ARG A 399 14.42 29.87 11.45
N ASP A 400 15.68 29.52 11.38
CA ASP A 400 16.53 29.81 10.23
C ASP A 400 16.21 28.94 9.02
N VAL A 401 15.63 27.75 9.28
CA VAL A 401 15.30 26.75 8.26
C VAL A 401 13.80 26.61 7.99
N LEU A 402 12.94 27.20 8.84
CA LEU A 402 11.50 27.16 8.61
C LEU A 402 11.12 27.95 7.35
N VAL A 403 10.15 27.41 6.61
CA VAL A 403 9.54 28.17 5.52
C VAL A 403 9.00 29.51 6.03
N ARG A 404 9.28 30.58 5.31
CA ARG A 404 8.97 31.95 5.75
C ARG A 404 7.44 32.24 5.87
N ARG A 405 6.61 31.44 5.22
CA ARG A 405 5.15 31.57 5.24
C ARG A 405 4.50 30.18 5.29
N PRO A 406 3.60 29.95 6.27
CA PRO A 406 3.12 30.92 7.28
C PRO A 406 4.19 31.25 8.32
N ALA A 407 4.21 32.49 8.82
CA ALA A 407 5.09 32.87 9.92
C ALA A 407 4.62 32.17 11.21
N ALA A 408 5.56 31.60 11.97
CA ALA A 408 5.26 30.94 13.21
C ALA A 408 5.20 31.94 14.37
N THR A 409 4.13 31.88 15.15
CA THR A 409 4.06 32.56 16.47
C THR A 409 5.01 31.88 17.47
N PRO A 410 5.39 32.51 18.59
CA PRO A 410 6.26 31.87 19.59
C PRO A 410 5.75 30.50 20.05
N ARG A 411 4.45 30.38 20.27
CA ARG A 411 3.83 29.11 20.67
C ARG A 411 3.83 28.06 19.57
N GLN A 412 3.56 28.48 18.32
CA GLN A 412 3.68 27.56 17.20
C GLN A 412 5.13 27.11 17.04
N LEU A 413 6.12 27.97 17.32
CA LEU A 413 7.49 27.58 17.29
C LEU A 413 7.83 26.47 18.30
N GLU A 414 7.32 26.56 19.53
CA GLU A 414 7.45 25.51 20.54
C GLU A 414 6.91 24.14 20.00
N ALA A 415 5.72 24.16 19.41
CA ALA A 415 5.16 22.98 18.79
C ALA A 415 6.02 22.47 17.61
N LEU A 416 6.51 23.37 16.77
CA LEU A 416 7.35 23.03 15.62
C LEU A 416 8.74 22.53 16.03
N GLU A 417 9.27 22.94 17.18
CA GLU A 417 10.49 22.37 17.75
C GLU A 417 10.30 20.89 18.13
N LEU A 418 9.12 20.53 18.67
CA LEU A 418 8.77 19.12 18.91
C LEU A 418 8.64 18.32 17.60
N VAL A 419 8.02 18.91 16.57
CA VAL A 419 7.91 18.29 15.23
C VAL A 419 9.28 18.10 14.60
N ALA A 420 10.16 19.11 14.69
CA ALA A 420 11.52 19.07 14.15
C ALA A 420 12.39 18.01 14.87
N HIS A 421 12.31 17.94 16.18
CA HIS A 421 13.01 16.90 16.95
C HIS A 421 12.50 15.50 16.61
N THR A 422 11.18 15.36 16.37
CA THR A 422 10.61 14.09 15.91
C THR A 422 11.18 13.67 14.54
N ALA A 423 11.33 14.63 13.60
CA ALA A 423 11.98 14.36 12.32
C ALA A 423 13.44 13.94 12.49
N GLU A 424 14.20 14.62 13.35
CA GLU A 424 15.59 14.28 13.66
C GLU A 424 15.72 12.83 14.14
N CYS A 425 14.87 12.42 15.09
CA CYS A 425 14.86 11.03 15.60
C CYS A 425 14.49 10.02 14.51
N CYS A 426 13.56 10.35 13.61
CA CYS A 426 13.20 9.48 12.48
C CYS A 426 14.36 9.28 11.49
N LEU A 427 15.30 10.22 11.43
CA LEU A 427 16.42 10.26 10.48
C LEU A 427 17.73 9.71 11.05
N PHE A 428 17.71 9.04 12.20
CA PHE A 428 18.91 8.36 12.72
C PHE A 428 19.43 7.34 11.71
N SER A 429 20.75 7.19 11.66
CA SER A 429 21.42 6.29 10.70
C SER A 429 21.13 4.82 10.98
N ASP A 430 21.02 4.43 12.25
CA ASP A 430 20.63 3.08 12.68
C ASP A 430 19.11 3.02 12.82
N GLY A 431 18.47 2.05 12.16
CA GLY A 431 17.02 1.86 12.20
C GLY A 431 16.50 1.49 13.59
N ASN A 432 17.32 0.86 14.43
CA ASN A 432 16.97 0.50 15.79
C ASN A 432 16.85 1.71 16.74
N ASP A 433 17.53 2.80 16.39
CA ASP A 433 17.49 4.05 17.18
C ASP A 433 16.28 4.93 16.78
N ARG A 434 15.60 4.62 15.67
CA ARG A 434 14.43 5.36 15.21
C ARG A 434 13.19 5.03 16.04
N PRO A 435 12.33 6.03 16.31
CA PRO A 435 11.09 5.78 17.03
C PRO A 435 10.14 4.88 16.24
N ALA A 436 9.31 4.10 16.92
CA ALA A 436 8.15 3.49 16.28
C ALA A 436 7.17 4.57 15.80
N MET A 437 6.36 4.28 14.76
CA MET A 437 5.36 5.24 14.26
C MET A 437 4.35 5.67 15.32
N SER A 438 4.04 4.84 16.31
CA SER A 438 3.19 5.21 17.46
C SER A 438 3.75 6.40 18.25
N ASN A 439 5.08 6.47 18.45
CA ASN A 439 5.74 7.58 19.11
C ASN A 439 5.70 8.84 18.24
N VAL A 440 5.87 8.69 16.93
CA VAL A 440 5.72 9.80 15.96
C VAL A 440 4.32 10.38 16.01
N VAL A 441 3.29 9.52 15.98
CA VAL A 441 1.87 9.92 16.14
C VAL A 441 1.64 10.68 17.45
N ALA A 442 2.15 10.16 18.56
CA ALA A 442 2.00 10.81 19.87
C ALA A 442 2.64 12.21 19.90
N ASN A 443 3.84 12.37 19.36
CA ASN A 443 4.55 13.64 19.30
C ASN A 443 3.81 14.66 18.40
N LEU A 444 3.33 14.26 17.24
CA LEU A 444 2.56 15.12 16.34
C LEU A 444 1.21 15.52 16.94
N ALA A 445 0.53 14.61 17.64
CA ALA A 445 -0.70 14.91 18.36
C ALA A 445 -0.44 15.93 19.49
N ARG A 446 0.65 15.77 20.24
CA ARG A 446 1.07 16.73 21.28
C ARG A 446 1.37 18.10 20.68
N ALA A 447 2.12 18.15 19.56
CA ALA A 447 2.41 19.40 18.86
C ALA A 447 1.11 20.10 18.42
N LEU A 448 0.15 19.36 17.89
CA LEU A 448 -1.16 19.90 17.51
C LEU A 448 -1.94 20.44 18.71
N THR A 449 -1.87 19.78 19.85
CA THR A 449 -2.46 20.26 21.11
C THR A 449 -1.86 21.61 21.52
N ILE A 450 -0.53 21.75 21.47
CA ILE A 450 0.16 23.01 21.76
C ILE A 450 -0.33 24.12 20.83
N ILE A 451 -0.46 23.86 19.51
CA ILE A 451 -0.95 24.81 18.53
C ILE A 451 -2.39 25.26 18.83
N ASN A 452 -3.25 24.34 19.25
CA ASN A 452 -4.69 24.58 19.44
C ASN A 452 -5.06 25.23 20.76
N THR A 453 -4.21 25.15 21.80
CA THR A 453 -4.53 25.72 23.11
C THR A 453 -4.59 27.26 23.00
N LYS A 454 -5.74 27.86 23.30
CA LYS A 454 -5.88 29.33 23.33
C LYS A 454 -4.97 29.89 24.45
N GLN A 455 -4.29 30.99 24.19
CA GLN A 455 -3.70 31.79 25.27
C GLN A 455 -4.83 32.18 26.24
N SER A 456 -4.85 31.64 27.44
CA SER A 456 -5.56 32.27 28.53
C SER A 456 -4.86 33.63 28.74
N VAL A 457 -5.48 34.69 28.33
CA VAL A 457 -5.08 36.04 28.67
C VAL A 457 -5.20 36.12 30.19
N ILE A 458 -4.09 36.05 30.91
CA ILE A 458 -4.02 36.48 32.28
C ILE A 458 -4.04 38.00 32.18
N SER A 459 -5.22 38.55 32.38
CA SER A 459 -5.45 39.97 32.60
C SER A 459 -5.02 40.37 34.01
#